data_f6c6561e873bfcc0a406f5c29c8e1dea
#
_entry.id   f6c6561e873bfcc0a406f5c29c8e1dea
#
_cell.length_a   1.000
_cell.length_b   1.000
_cell.length_c   1.000
_cell.angle_alpha   90.00
_cell.angle_beta   90.00
_cell.angle_gamma   90.00
#
_symmetry.space_group_name_H-M   'P 1'
#
loop_
_entity.id
_entity.type
_entity.pdbx_description
1 polymer ?
#
loop_
_entity_poly.entity_id
_entity_poly.type
_entity_poly.pdbx_seq_one_letter_code
_entity_poly.pdbx_strand_id
1 'polypeptide(L)'
;MTEAASPARVWIALAILAVAGSFFFALGSAPLFDVDEGAFSEATLEMFQRGDFLSTYLNGEPRYDKPILIYWLQAASVAAFGINEFAFRFPSALCATLWVVLTFLFARRYFPVERALVAAAVMATSLGVYVIGRVATADALLNVLIAASMFAVWLHLETGRPGWLMAAFAAIGLGFLAKGPVAVLIPLAVTFAFCLLRRDLKTWARAVFDPLGLLLFAVVALPWYALILHREGWAFVQGFFLKHNVGRFGGTLQGHAGSLVYYVPVVLIGSLPFTTLLIRVLTRVREVWHDDLQCYLLLWFAFVFVFFSLSGTKLPHYVLYGMTGMFILMAVYASGLRSRLWALLPVLLFFVFLLALPQLVEVSLPRVPDAYYREALSNAGRYFTWGYFAFAGAGAAVTLWFMRDRRIELARKLVVTGILATLGISAFVMPVAAGIQQEPIREAARIARSRNLDVIMWRLNAPSFSVYYGRPTPSREPRPGDIVITKARRLAELPGYGHELIYSKNGIVLVRVTG
;
A
#
# COMPACT_ATOMS: atom_id res chain seq x y z
N MET A 1 8.03 -33.98 30.01
CA MET A 1 7.90 -32.60 30.52
C MET A 1 8.30 -31.67 29.36
N THR A 2 7.34 -31.11 28.63
CA THR A 2 7.61 -30.11 27.57
C THR A 2 8.02 -28.81 28.24
N GLU A 3 9.27 -28.37 28.08
CA GLU A 3 9.73 -27.05 28.51
C GLU A 3 8.75 -26.00 28.00
N ALA A 4 8.10 -25.29 28.90
CA ALA A 4 7.27 -24.15 28.54
C ALA A 4 8.16 -23.14 27.80
N ALA A 5 7.89 -22.89 26.50
CA ALA A 5 8.66 -21.97 25.68
C ALA A 5 8.76 -20.61 26.39
N SER A 6 9.98 -20.04 26.49
CA SER A 6 10.16 -18.73 27.12
C SER A 6 9.24 -17.69 26.45
N PRO A 7 8.70 -16.70 27.19
CA PRO A 7 7.81 -15.69 26.63
C PRO A 7 8.35 -15.04 25.35
N ALA A 8 9.65 -14.81 25.27
CA ALA A 8 10.31 -14.25 24.09
C ALA A 8 10.24 -15.18 22.85
N ARG A 9 10.38 -16.50 23.02
CA ARG A 9 10.28 -17.46 21.90
C ARG A 9 8.89 -17.44 21.26
N VAL A 10 7.83 -17.34 22.07
CA VAL A 10 6.45 -17.23 21.56
C VAL A 10 6.27 -15.95 20.75
N TRP A 11 6.78 -14.81 21.23
CA TRP A 11 6.69 -13.56 20.51
C TRP A 11 7.50 -13.54 19.21
N ILE A 12 8.68 -14.18 19.18
CA ILE A 12 9.47 -14.36 17.96
C ILE A 12 8.67 -15.17 16.93
N ALA A 13 8.08 -16.30 17.35
CA ALA A 13 7.26 -17.12 16.45
C ALA A 13 6.05 -16.35 15.90
N LEU A 14 5.35 -15.60 16.75
CA LEU A 14 4.22 -14.76 16.32
C LEU A 14 4.65 -13.66 15.36
N ALA A 15 5.79 -13.00 15.58
CA ALA A 15 6.30 -11.98 14.68
C ALA A 15 6.71 -12.55 13.31
N ILE A 16 7.35 -13.72 13.29
CA ILE A 16 7.69 -14.42 12.03
C ILE A 16 6.43 -14.83 11.28
N LEU A 17 5.44 -15.42 11.97
CA LEU A 17 4.16 -15.79 11.37
C LEU A 17 3.39 -14.57 10.88
N ALA A 18 3.43 -13.45 11.60
CA ALA A 18 2.82 -12.19 11.18
C ALA A 18 3.42 -11.70 9.87
N VAL A 19 4.75 -11.65 9.74
CA VAL A 19 5.45 -11.21 8.52
C VAL A 19 5.21 -12.18 7.38
N ALA A 20 5.48 -13.48 7.58
CA ALA A 20 5.35 -14.49 6.54
C ALA A 20 3.90 -14.62 6.03
N GLY A 21 2.95 -14.65 6.96
CA GLY A 21 1.52 -14.74 6.65
C GLY A 21 0.97 -13.49 5.98
N SER A 22 1.35 -12.30 6.48
CA SER A 22 0.82 -11.06 5.92
C SER A 22 1.38 -10.75 4.54
N PHE A 23 2.66 -10.98 4.29
CA PHE A 23 3.29 -10.47 3.06
C PHE A 23 3.52 -11.54 1.99
N PHE A 24 3.74 -12.80 2.37
CA PHE A 24 4.11 -13.84 1.38
C PHE A 24 3.04 -14.90 1.15
N PHE A 25 2.18 -15.18 2.14
CA PHE A 25 1.13 -16.18 1.96
C PHE A 25 0.19 -15.80 0.83
N ALA A 26 0.06 -16.66 -0.19
CA ALA A 26 -0.79 -16.47 -1.38
C ALA A 26 -0.53 -15.13 -2.12
N LEU A 27 0.73 -14.64 -2.16
CA LEU A 27 1.08 -13.35 -2.76
C LEU A 27 0.78 -13.27 -4.26
N GLY A 28 0.98 -14.38 -5.00
CA GLY A 28 0.72 -14.46 -6.44
C GLY A 28 -0.65 -15.06 -6.82
N SER A 29 -1.55 -15.32 -5.86
CA SER A 29 -2.79 -16.06 -6.14
C SER A 29 -3.88 -15.24 -6.83
N ALA A 30 -3.97 -13.94 -6.52
CA ALA A 30 -4.95 -13.05 -7.12
C ALA A 30 -4.37 -12.31 -8.33
N PRO A 31 -5.18 -12.02 -9.38
CA PRO A 31 -4.76 -11.17 -10.49
C PRO A 31 -4.28 -9.79 -10.01
N LEU A 32 -3.52 -9.10 -10.86
CA LEU A 32 -3.11 -7.71 -10.62
C LEU A 32 -4.32 -6.80 -10.59
N PHE A 33 -4.44 -5.96 -9.58
CA PHE A 33 -5.57 -5.03 -9.46
C PHE A 33 -5.30 -3.73 -10.21
N ASP A 34 -6.23 -3.35 -11.06
CA ASP A 34 -6.23 -2.04 -11.68
C ASP A 34 -6.71 -0.94 -10.70
N VAL A 35 -6.29 0.30 -10.88
CA VAL A 35 -5.39 0.80 -11.94
C VAL A 35 -3.92 0.66 -11.53
N ASP A 36 -3.60 0.77 -10.24
CA ASP A 36 -2.23 0.99 -9.77
C ASP A 36 -1.30 -0.21 -10.03
N GLU A 37 -1.65 -1.43 -9.57
CA GLU A 37 -0.78 -2.60 -9.81
C GLU A 37 -0.60 -2.87 -11.30
N GLY A 38 -1.70 -2.80 -12.08
CA GLY A 38 -1.65 -2.96 -13.51
C GLY A 38 -0.68 -1.99 -14.17
N ALA A 39 -0.75 -0.71 -13.78
CA ALA A 39 0.07 0.34 -14.37
C ALA A 39 1.56 0.25 -14.01
N PHE A 40 1.91 -0.19 -12.79
CA PHE A 40 3.31 -0.44 -12.43
C PHE A 40 3.86 -1.68 -13.14
N SER A 41 3.07 -2.74 -13.19
CA SER A 41 3.46 -4.02 -13.79
C SER A 41 3.59 -3.91 -15.31
N GLU A 42 2.68 -3.22 -15.95
CA GLU A 42 2.72 -2.98 -17.39
C GLU A 42 3.91 -2.11 -17.79
N ALA A 43 4.15 -1.00 -17.07
CA ALA A 43 5.31 -0.17 -17.34
C ALA A 43 6.63 -0.93 -17.14
N THR A 44 6.71 -1.83 -16.15
CA THR A 44 7.87 -2.72 -15.98
C THR A 44 8.00 -3.70 -17.14
N LEU A 45 6.89 -4.25 -17.64
CA LEU A 45 6.90 -5.14 -18.80
C LEU A 45 7.38 -4.42 -20.07
N GLU A 46 6.93 -3.20 -20.31
CA GLU A 46 7.39 -2.39 -21.46
C GLU A 46 8.90 -2.09 -21.38
N MET A 47 9.50 -1.95 -20.21
CA MET A 47 10.96 -1.81 -20.07
C MET A 47 11.71 -2.98 -20.73
N PHE A 48 11.25 -4.23 -20.51
CA PHE A 48 11.81 -5.40 -21.15
C PHE A 48 11.53 -5.44 -22.66
N GLN A 49 10.32 -5.10 -23.08
CA GLN A 49 9.93 -5.12 -24.49
C GLN A 49 10.70 -4.10 -25.33
N ARG A 50 11.03 -2.95 -24.74
CA ARG A 50 11.78 -1.86 -25.38
C ARG A 50 13.30 -1.96 -25.18
N GLY A 51 13.76 -2.77 -24.22
CA GLY A 51 15.15 -2.77 -23.76
C GLY A 51 15.55 -1.43 -23.10
N ASP A 52 14.56 -0.67 -22.60
CA ASP A 52 14.76 0.65 -22.00
C ASP A 52 14.46 0.62 -20.49
N PHE A 53 15.52 0.73 -19.69
CA PHE A 53 15.42 0.76 -18.24
C PHE A 53 15.63 2.16 -17.64
N LEU A 54 15.64 3.20 -18.47
CA LEU A 54 15.77 4.59 -18.04
C LEU A 54 14.42 5.30 -17.96
N SER A 55 13.58 5.14 -18.99
CA SER A 55 12.25 5.74 -19.10
C SER A 55 11.16 4.71 -18.81
N THR A 56 10.00 5.18 -18.36
CA THR A 56 8.81 4.35 -18.17
C THR A 56 7.72 4.73 -19.14
N TYR A 57 7.02 3.73 -19.67
CA TYR A 57 5.91 3.87 -20.59
C TYR A 57 4.69 3.16 -20.02
N LEU A 58 3.51 3.50 -20.52
CA LEU A 58 2.25 2.84 -20.20
C LEU A 58 1.38 2.78 -21.45
N ASN A 59 1.16 1.57 -21.96
CA ASN A 59 0.43 1.33 -23.21
C ASN A 59 1.03 2.10 -24.41
N GLY A 60 2.36 2.17 -24.47
CA GLY A 60 3.10 2.83 -25.52
C GLY A 60 3.39 4.31 -25.30
N GLU A 61 2.72 4.96 -24.36
CA GLU A 61 2.87 6.39 -24.06
C GLU A 61 3.84 6.64 -22.91
N PRO A 62 4.65 7.72 -22.92
CA PRO A 62 5.55 8.07 -21.82
C PRO A 62 4.79 8.26 -20.50
N ARG A 63 5.32 7.68 -19.43
CA ARG A 63 4.73 7.75 -18.09
C ARG A 63 5.64 8.47 -17.12
N TYR A 64 5.19 9.62 -16.61
CA TYR A 64 5.95 10.46 -15.66
C TYR A 64 5.36 10.46 -14.24
N ASP A 65 4.59 9.43 -13.85
CA ASP A 65 3.89 9.40 -12.56
C ASP A 65 4.81 9.19 -11.37
N LYS A 66 5.83 8.36 -11.54
CA LYS A 66 6.75 7.94 -10.47
C LYS A 66 8.18 7.83 -10.97
N PRO A 67 9.18 8.06 -10.09
CA PRO A 67 10.58 7.81 -10.39
C PRO A 67 10.89 6.31 -10.53
N ILE A 68 12.11 5.98 -10.90
CA ILE A 68 12.51 4.71 -11.47
C ILE A 68 12.71 3.55 -10.49
N LEU A 69 13.02 3.81 -9.20
CA LEU A 69 13.57 2.80 -8.30
C LEU A 69 12.67 1.56 -8.13
N ILE A 70 11.36 1.77 -8.02
CA ILE A 70 10.42 0.64 -7.89
C ILE A 70 10.38 -0.22 -9.15
N TYR A 71 10.47 0.38 -10.32
CA TYR A 71 10.48 -0.35 -11.61
C TYR A 71 11.75 -1.18 -11.76
N TRP A 72 12.91 -0.67 -11.32
CA TRP A 72 14.15 -1.47 -11.30
C TRP A 72 14.05 -2.68 -10.38
N LEU A 73 13.43 -2.52 -9.19
CA LEU A 73 13.20 -3.63 -8.27
C LEU A 73 12.22 -4.65 -8.85
N GLN A 74 11.15 -4.19 -9.50
CA GLN A 74 10.21 -5.09 -10.19
C GLN A 74 10.87 -5.78 -11.38
N ALA A 75 11.66 -5.06 -12.17
CA ALA A 75 12.41 -5.65 -13.28
C ALA A 75 13.38 -6.74 -12.80
N ALA A 76 14.14 -6.49 -11.73
CA ALA A 76 15.01 -7.51 -11.13
C ALA A 76 14.23 -8.74 -10.65
N SER A 77 13.06 -8.52 -10.04
CA SER A 77 12.19 -9.60 -9.60
C SER A 77 11.60 -10.40 -10.77
N VAL A 78 11.14 -9.72 -11.81
CA VAL A 78 10.63 -10.36 -13.04
C VAL A 78 11.73 -11.13 -13.77
N ALA A 79 12.95 -10.61 -13.81
CA ALA A 79 14.10 -11.32 -14.38
C ALA A 79 14.42 -12.61 -13.60
N ALA A 80 14.22 -12.62 -12.28
CA ALA A 80 14.48 -13.78 -11.41
C ALA A 80 13.35 -14.81 -11.40
N PHE A 81 12.08 -14.37 -11.38
CA PHE A 81 10.90 -15.22 -11.15
C PHE A 81 9.97 -15.34 -12.36
N GLY A 82 10.28 -14.68 -13.47
CA GLY A 82 9.43 -14.62 -14.64
C GLY A 82 8.27 -13.61 -14.50
N ILE A 83 7.51 -13.44 -15.60
CA ILE A 83 6.35 -12.52 -15.67
C ILE A 83 5.15 -13.19 -15.01
N ASN A 84 4.87 -12.86 -13.75
CA ASN A 84 3.72 -13.34 -12.98
C ASN A 84 3.42 -12.39 -11.82
N GLU A 85 2.24 -12.54 -11.21
CA GLU A 85 1.76 -11.68 -10.13
C GLU A 85 2.68 -11.69 -8.90
N PHE A 86 3.27 -12.84 -8.57
CA PHE A 86 4.24 -12.95 -7.47
C PHE A 86 5.46 -12.07 -7.74
N ALA A 87 6.03 -12.15 -8.94
CA ALA A 87 7.24 -11.39 -9.30
C ALA A 87 7.03 -9.88 -9.21
N PHE A 88 5.89 -9.37 -9.66
CA PHE A 88 5.58 -7.93 -9.58
C PHE A 88 5.36 -7.46 -8.13
N ARG A 89 4.79 -8.29 -7.25
CA ARG A 89 4.48 -7.97 -5.85
C ARG A 89 5.64 -8.22 -4.88
N PHE A 90 6.56 -9.12 -5.22
CA PHE A 90 7.67 -9.53 -4.36
C PHE A 90 8.52 -8.36 -3.84
N PRO A 91 8.89 -7.33 -4.63
CA PRO A 91 9.61 -6.17 -4.13
C PRO A 91 8.87 -5.44 -3.00
N SER A 92 7.55 -5.28 -3.11
CA SER A 92 6.74 -4.67 -2.04
C SER A 92 6.72 -5.50 -0.77
N ALA A 93 6.58 -6.83 -0.90
CA ALA A 93 6.60 -7.76 0.25
C ALA A 93 7.97 -7.76 0.96
N LEU A 94 9.05 -7.71 0.20
CA LEU A 94 10.40 -7.60 0.74
C LEU A 94 10.62 -6.26 1.44
N CYS A 95 10.22 -5.14 0.83
CA CYS A 95 10.29 -3.80 1.44
C CYS A 95 9.46 -3.71 2.72
N ALA A 96 8.25 -4.29 2.74
CA ALA A 96 7.40 -4.33 3.93
C ALA A 96 8.06 -5.17 5.06
N THR A 97 8.69 -6.28 4.70
CA THR A 97 9.47 -7.09 5.66
C THR A 97 10.63 -6.31 6.25
N LEU A 98 11.42 -5.64 5.40
CA LEU A 98 12.51 -4.78 5.85
C LEU A 98 12.02 -3.63 6.72
N TRP A 99 10.87 -3.06 6.40
CA TRP A 99 10.23 -2.01 7.20
C TRP A 99 9.85 -2.51 8.59
N VAL A 100 9.25 -3.70 8.72
CA VAL A 100 8.95 -4.32 10.01
C VAL A 100 10.22 -4.65 10.79
N VAL A 101 11.23 -5.24 10.14
CA VAL A 101 12.52 -5.56 10.77
C VAL A 101 13.22 -4.30 11.28
N LEU A 102 13.27 -3.24 10.47
CA LEU A 102 13.86 -1.96 10.86
C LEU A 102 13.14 -1.35 12.07
N THR A 103 11.80 -1.40 12.07
CA THR A 103 10.99 -0.93 13.20
C THR A 103 11.26 -1.75 14.47
N PHE A 104 11.37 -3.08 14.35
CA PHE A 104 11.77 -3.94 15.46
C PHE A 104 13.15 -3.60 16.00
N LEU A 105 14.16 -3.46 15.11
CA LEU A 105 15.54 -3.15 15.50
C LEU A 105 15.65 -1.81 16.20
N PHE A 106 14.93 -0.80 15.71
CA PHE A 106 14.87 0.50 16.36
C PHE A 106 14.15 0.42 17.71
N ALA A 107 12.97 -0.19 17.78
CA ALA A 107 12.20 -0.29 19.01
C ALA A 107 12.94 -1.06 20.11
N ARG A 108 13.65 -2.16 19.77
CA ARG A 108 14.39 -2.96 20.75
C ARG A 108 15.58 -2.24 21.37
N ARG A 109 16.05 -1.14 20.79
CA ARG A 109 17.10 -0.30 21.38
C ARG A 109 16.60 0.48 22.61
N TYR A 110 15.32 0.85 22.62
CA TYR A 110 14.72 1.72 23.63
C TYR A 110 13.73 1.00 24.55
N PHE A 111 13.21 -0.14 24.13
CA PHE A 111 12.18 -0.86 24.84
C PHE A 111 12.55 -2.35 24.99
N PRO A 112 11.98 -3.07 25.97
CA PRO A 112 12.14 -4.52 26.10
C PRO A 112 11.83 -5.26 24.81
N VAL A 113 12.54 -6.37 24.57
CA VAL A 113 12.44 -7.14 23.31
C VAL A 113 11.01 -7.60 23.01
N GLU A 114 10.23 -7.94 24.05
CA GLU A 114 8.84 -8.34 23.91
C GLU A 114 7.99 -7.20 23.33
N ARG A 115 8.17 -5.96 23.82
CA ARG A 115 7.46 -4.79 23.27
C ARG A 115 7.88 -4.50 21.83
N ALA A 116 9.15 -4.65 21.49
CA ALA A 116 9.63 -4.50 20.12
C ALA A 116 9.04 -5.56 19.18
N LEU A 117 8.91 -6.82 19.65
CA LEU A 117 8.25 -7.89 18.90
C LEU A 117 6.74 -7.65 18.75
N VAL A 118 6.09 -7.11 19.78
CA VAL A 118 4.68 -6.67 19.68
C VAL A 118 4.55 -5.57 18.63
N ALA A 119 5.43 -4.57 18.61
CA ALA A 119 5.40 -3.50 17.59
C ALA A 119 5.53 -4.07 16.18
N ALA A 120 6.46 -5.00 15.97
CA ALA A 120 6.66 -5.68 14.70
C ALA A 120 5.41 -6.48 14.26
N ALA A 121 4.82 -7.27 15.17
CA ALA A 121 3.65 -8.08 14.86
C ALA A 121 2.39 -7.22 14.63
N VAL A 122 2.17 -6.19 15.44
CA VAL A 122 1.09 -5.21 15.27
C VAL A 122 1.21 -4.51 13.91
N MET A 123 2.41 -4.06 13.57
CA MET A 123 2.67 -3.40 12.30
C MET A 123 2.42 -4.35 11.12
N ALA A 124 2.99 -5.56 11.13
CA ALA A 124 2.88 -6.52 10.03
C ALA A 124 1.44 -6.96 9.76
N THR A 125 0.58 -7.03 10.80
CA THR A 125 -0.80 -7.51 10.70
C THR A 125 -1.84 -6.38 10.73
N SER A 126 -1.43 -5.10 10.80
CA SER A 126 -2.34 -3.98 10.59
C SER A 126 -2.81 -3.93 9.14
N LEU A 127 -4.12 -3.76 8.93
CA LEU A 127 -4.74 -3.83 7.60
C LEU A 127 -4.09 -2.90 6.57
N GLY A 128 -3.76 -1.66 6.96
CA GLY A 128 -3.10 -0.72 6.07
C GLY A 128 -1.72 -1.19 5.60
N VAL A 129 -0.89 -1.71 6.51
CA VAL A 129 0.45 -2.22 6.18
C VAL A 129 0.35 -3.53 5.40
N TYR A 130 -0.58 -4.41 5.77
CA TYR A 130 -0.88 -5.64 5.02
C TYR A 130 -1.20 -5.33 3.55
N VAL A 131 -2.07 -4.37 3.28
CA VAL A 131 -2.46 -4.02 1.90
C VAL A 131 -1.25 -3.51 1.11
N ILE A 132 -0.55 -2.47 1.58
CA ILE A 132 0.56 -1.89 0.80
C ILE A 132 1.80 -2.79 0.72
N GLY A 133 1.98 -3.71 1.67
CA GLY A 133 3.04 -4.70 1.63
C GLY A 133 2.84 -5.81 0.59
N ARG A 134 1.65 -5.89 -0.03
CA ARG A 134 1.31 -6.93 -1.00
C ARG A 134 1.04 -6.40 -2.41
N VAL A 135 0.73 -5.11 -2.54
CA VAL A 135 0.42 -4.53 -3.86
C VAL A 135 1.70 -4.14 -4.60
N ALA A 136 1.71 -4.30 -5.91
CA ALA A 136 2.84 -4.01 -6.78
C ALA A 136 2.98 -2.49 -7.04
N THR A 137 3.26 -1.71 -5.97
CA THR A 137 3.38 -0.25 -6.02
C THR A 137 4.63 0.24 -5.27
N ALA A 138 4.92 1.55 -5.34
CA ALA A 138 6.10 2.15 -4.69
C ALA A 138 5.92 2.41 -3.18
N ASP A 139 4.75 2.10 -2.59
CA ASP A 139 4.41 2.59 -1.25
C ASP A 139 5.16 1.88 -0.13
N ALA A 140 5.31 0.55 -0.21
CA ALA A 140 6.10 -0.20 0.78
C ALA A 140 7.57 0.23 0.75
N LEU A 141 8.13 0.44 -0.45
CA LEU A 141 9.50 0.95 -0.63
C LEU A 141 9.67 2.34 -0.03
N LEU A 142 8.73 3.26 -0.28
CA LEU A 142 8.80 4.59 0.31
C LEU A 142 8.71 4.55 1.83
N ASN A 143 7.83 3.73 2.40
CA ASN A 143 7.66 3.63 3.85
C ASN A 143 8.91 3.13 4.56
N VAL A 144 9.59 2.09 4.04
CA VAL A 144 10.85 1.62 4.63
C VAL A 144 11.94 2.68 4.55
N LEU A 145 12.02 3.44 3.46
CA LEU A 145 13.03 4.49 3.28
C LEU A 145 12.74 5.71 4.17
N ILE A 146 11.48 6.11 4.34
CA ILE A 146 11.09 7.13 5.32
C ILE A 146 11.42 6.64 6.73
N ALA A 147 11.07 5.41 7.10
CA ALA A 147 11.40 4.87 8.41
C ALA A 147 12.91 4.82 8.67
N ALA A 148 13.69 4.39 7.67
CA ALA A 148 15.15 4.39 7.74
C ALA A 148 15.73 5.80 7.97
N SER A 149 15.24 6.79 7.22
CA SER A 149 15.69 8.18 7.38
C SER A 149 15.31 8.76 8.73
N MET A 150 14.07 8.57 9.18
CA MET A 150 13.57 9.07 10.46
C MET A 150 14.31 8.45 11.66
N PHE A 151 14.54 7.14 11.62
CA PHE A 151 15.31 6.47 12.68
C PHE A 151 16.78 6.87 12.66
N ALA A 152 17.38 7.02 11.48
CA ALA A 152 18.75 7.46 11.36
C ALA A 152 18.95 8.90 11.84
N VAL A 153 18.02 9.82 11.53
CA VAL A 153 18.08 11.20 12.07
C VAL A 153 17.93 11.19 13.58
N TRP A 154 17.01 10.41 14.15
CA TRP A 154 16.89 10.29 15.60
C TRP A 154 18.21 9.82 16.24
N LEU A 155 18.81 8.74 15.70
CA LEU A 155 20.09 8.21 16.18
C LEU A 155 21.25 9.20 16.03
N HIS A 156 21.24 10.04 14.99
CA HIS A 156 22.19 11.13 14.84
C HIS A 156 21.99 12.20 15.93
N LEU A 157 20.77 12.65 16.15
CA LEU A 157 20.46 13.64 17.19
C LEU A 157 20.82 13.14 18.60
N GLU A 158 20.61 11.85 18.88
CA GLU A 158 20.93 11.23 20.16
C GLU A 158 22.44 11.04 20.38
N THR A 159 23.17 10.58 19.34
CA THR A 159 24.55 10.10 19.49
C THR A 159 25.61 11.02 18.92
N GLY A 160 25.23 12.00 18.12
CA GLY A 160 26.15 12.87 17.38
C GLY A 160 26.96 12.17 16.28
N ARG A 161 26.75 10.86 16.03
CA ARG A 161 27.56 10.09 15.09
C ARG A 161 27.23 10.45 13.64
N PRO A 162 28.23 10.89 12.81
CA PRO A 162 27.97 11.31 11.43
C PRO A 162 27.49 10.17 10.52
N GLY A 163 27.86 8.91 10.82
CA GLY A 163 27.40 7.76 10.05
C GLY A 163 25.87 7.62 10.00
N TRP A 164 25.15 7.99 11.06
CA TRP A 164 23.70 8.01 11.06
C TRP A 164 23.14 9.12 10.17
N LEU A 165 23.78 10.27 10.14
CA LEU A 165 23.38 11.35 9.25
C LEU A 165 23.57 10.94 7.78
N MET A 166 24.68 10.29 7.44
CA MET A 166 24.91 9.74 6.10
C MET A 166 23.85 8.68 5.73
N ALA A 167 23.51 7.78 6.65
CA ALA A 167 22.45 6.81 6.45
C ALA A 167 21.08 7.48 6.18
N ALA A 168 20.78 8.58 6.87
CA ALA A 168 19.56 9.35 6.63
C ALA A 168 19.55 9.96 5.22
N PHE A 169 20.65 10.62 4.79
CA PHE A 169 20.73 11.19 3.45
C PHE A 169 20.66 10.14 2.34
N ALA A 170 21.30 8.98 2.52
CA ALA A 170 21.19 7.85 1.59
C ALA A 170 19.74 7.35 1.48
N ALA A 171 19.05 7.15 2.62
CA ALA A 171 17.66 6.73 2.63
C ALA A 171 16.73 7.77 1.99
N ILE A 172 16.95 9.06 2.24
CA ILE A 172 16.21 10.16 1.61
C ILE A 172 16.46 10.19 0.09
N GLY A 173 17.72 10.01 -0.36
CA GLY A 173 18.07 9.95 -1.78
C GLY A 173 17.39 8.79 -2.50
N LEU A 174 17.42 7.59 -1.93
CA LEU A 174 16.67 6.43 -2.45
C LEU A 174 15.16 6.67 -2.42
N GLY A 175 14.64 7.30 -1.36
CA GLY A 175 13.24 7.69 -1.26
C GLY A 175 12.82 8.68 -2.33
N PHE A 176 13.71 9.60 -2.69
CA PHE A 176 13.50 10.55 -3.78
C PHE A 176 13.42 9.82 -5.13
N LEU A 177 14.23 8.78 -5.35
CA LEU A 177 14.14 7.87 -6.50
C LEU A 177 12.93 6.93 -6.47
N ALA A 178 12.28 6.75 -5.31
CA ALA A 178 11.08 5.91 -5.19
C ALA A 178 9.78 6.69 -5.43
N LYS A 179 9.66 7.91 -4.87
CA LYS A 179 8.40 8.69 -4.96
C LYS A 179 8.60 10.21 -5.01
N GLY A 180 9.83 10.70 -5.10
CA GLY A 180 10.15 12.12 -5.25
C GLY A 180 10.07 12.94 -3.96
N PRO A 181 9.59 14.21 -4.03
CA PRO A 181 9.75 15.21 -2.97
C PRO A 181 9.23 14.83 -1.59
N VAL A 182 8.21 13.98 -1.49
CA VAL A 182 7.61 13.55 -0.21
C VAL A 182 8.62 12.84 0.70
N ALA A 183 9.60 12.14 0.13
CA ALA A 183 10.67 11.47 0.86
C ALA A 183 11.64 12.44 1.56
N VAL A 184 11.77 13.66 1.04
CA VAL A 184 12.54 14.75 1.64
C VAL A 184 11.68 15.53 2.63
N LEU A 185 10.45 15.84 2.24
CA LEU A 185 9.56 16.71 3.00
C LEU A 185 9.27 16.17 4.41
N ILE A 186 8.96 14.86 4.53
CA ILE A 186 8.57 14.28 5.82
C ILE A 186 9.72 14.34 6.84
N PRO A 187 10.94 13.83 6.58
CA PRO A 187 12.05 13.96 7.52
C PRO A 187 12.39 15.41 7.84
N LEU A 188 12.43 16.27 6.83
CA LEU A 188 12.78 17.67 6.98
C LEU A 188 11.80 18.40 7.91
N ALA A 189 10.50 18.28 7.67
CA ALA A 189 9.48 19.00 8.42
C ALA A 189 9.31 18.46 9.85
N VAL A 190 9.33 17.13 10.02
CA VAL A 190 9.19 16.52 11.35
C VAL A 190 10.38 16.85 12.24
N THR A 191 11.60 16.74 11.71
CA THR A 191 12.81 17.06 12.47
C THR A 191 12.93 18.56 12.77
N PHE A 192 12.47 19.42 11.82
CA PHE A 192 12.35 20.86 12.08
C PHE A 192 11.39 21.12 13.24
N ALA A 193 10.19 20.55 13.22
CA ALA A 193 9.20 20.73 14.28
C ALA A 193 9.72 20.23 15.63
N PHE A 194 10.38 19.07 15.66
CA PHE A 194 10.98 18.52 16.88
C PHE A 194 12.08 19.43 17.43
N CYS A 195 13.05 19.85 16.60
CA CYS A 195 14.15 20.73 17.03
C CYS A 195 13.66 22.14 17.42
N LEU A 196 12.60 22.65 16.76
CA LEU A 196 11.95 23.90 17.16
C LEU A 196 11.36 23.80 18.57
N LEU A 197 10.66 22.71 18.88
CA LEU A 197 10.12 22.45 20.23
C LEU A 197 11.22 22.33 21.28
N ARG A 198 12.37 21.75 20.92
CA ARG A 198 13.54 21.63 21.79
C ARG A 198 14.42 22.88 21.81
N ARG A 199 14.06 23.93 21.05
CA ARG A 199 14.83 25.19 20.90
C ARG A 199 16.27 24.97 20.40
N ASP A 200 16.47 23.94 19.60
CA ASP A 200 17.77 23.57 19.01
C ASP A 200 17.76 23.55 17.48
N LEU A 201 17.31 24.64 16.88
CA LEU A 201 17.35 24.83 15.43
C LEU A 201 18.76 24.85 14.85
N LYS A 202 19.77 25.12 15.68
CA LYS A 202 21.18 25.14 15.25
C LYS A 202 21.64 23.71 14.87
N THR A 203 21.30 22.71 15.68
CA THR A 203 21.60 21.30 15.39
C THR A 203 20.84 20.83 14.15
N TRP A 204 19.57 21.20 14.02
CA TRP A 204 18.79 20.91 12.82
C TRP A 204 19.44 21.52 11.56
N ALA A 205 19.79 22.80 11.58
CA ALA A 205 20.41 23.47 10.43
C ALA A 205 21.75 22.83 10.05
N ARG A 206 22.60 22.50 11.04
CA ARG A 206 23.88 21.81 10.80
C ARG A 206 23.65 20.43 10.13
N ALA A 207 22.66 19.67 10.58
CA ALA A 207 22.35 18.37 10.01
C ALA A 207 21.82 18.50 8.57
N VAL A 208 20.87 19.43 8.32
CA VAL A 208 20.27 19.62 6.99
C VAL A 208 21.28 20.14 5.96
N PHE A 209 22.17 21.05 6.37
CA PHE A 209 23.17 21.65 5.48
C PHE A 209 24.55 20.98 5.58
N ASP A 210 24.61 19.71 6.04
CA ASP A 210 25.86 18.95 6.05
C ASP A 210 26.35 18.70 4.62
N PRO A 211 27.56 19.15 4.24
CA PRO A 211 28.03 19.09 2.86
C PRO A 211 28.18 17.66 2.33
N LEU A 212 28.65 16.73 3.20
CA LEU A 212 28.83 15.33 2.81
C LEU A 212 27.48 14.63 2.66
N GLY A 213 26.51 14.94 3.52
CA GLY A 213 25.15 14.46 3.41
C GLY A 213 24.48 14.93 2.13
N LEU A 214 24.58 16.23 1.81
CA LEU A 214 24.05 16.80 0.57
C LEU A 214 24.71 16.19 -0.67
N LEU A 215 26.04 15.99 -0.63
CA LEU A 215 26.76 15.32 -1.72
C LEU A 215 26.27 13.88 -1.88
N LEU A 216 26.11 13.13 -0.78
CA LEU A 216 25.60 11.75 -0.84
C LEU A 216 24.17 11.68 -1.41
N PHE A 217 23.28 12.57 -0.96
CA PHE A 217 21.94 12.70 -1.56
C PHE A 217 22.04 12.98 -3.06
N ALA A 218 22.89 13.93 -3.47
CA ALA A 218 23.06 14.29 -4.86
C ALA A 218 23.58 13.11 -5.70
N VAL A 219 24.58 12.37 -5.22
CA VAL A 219 25.15 11.21 -5.90
C VAL A 219 24.12 10.08 -6.03
N VAL A 220 23.29 9.87 -5.00
CA VAL A 220 22.27 8.80 -5.02
C VAL A 220 21.08 9.17 -5.91
N ALA A 221 20.56 10.39 -5.77
CA ALA A 221 19.29 10.77 -6.39
C ALA A 221 19.46 11.37 -7.80
N LEU A 222 20.35 12.34 -7.94
CA LEU A 222 20.37 13.19 -9.13
C LEU A 222 20.82 12.54 -10.44
N PRO A 223 21.66 11.48 -10.50
CA PRO A 223 22.10 10.93 -11.78
C PRO A 223 20.93 10.47 -12.66
N TRP A 224 19.95 9.76 -12.09
CA TRP A 224 18.77 9.35 -12.86
C TRP A 224 17.93 10.55 -13.30
N TYR A 225 17.70 11.53 -12.41
CA TYR A 225 16.95 12.73 -12.75
C TYR A 225 17.64 13.56 -13.86
N ALA A 226 18.96 13.64 -13.84
CA ALA A 226 19.72 14.32 -14.90
C ALA A 226 19.58 13.60 -16.24
N LEU A 227 19.70 12.27 -16.24
CA LEU A 227 19.55 11.46 -17.45
C LEU A 227 18.14 11.54 -18.05
N ILE A 228 17.10 11.41 -17.22
CA ILE A 228 15.72 11.47 -17.72
C ILE A 228 15.35 12.88 -18.17
N LEU A 229 15.84 13.92 -17.50
CA LEU A 229 15.65 15.31 -17.91
C LEU A 229 16.36 15.61 -19.24
N HIS A 230 17.58 15.08 -19.44
CA HIS A 230 18.28 15.22 -20.71
C HIS A 230 17.53 14.53 -21.86
N ARG A 231 16.92 13.39 -21.61
CA ARG A 231 16.21 12.58 -22.61
C ARG A 231 14.81 13.10 -22.93
N GLU A 232 13.99 13.34 -21.90
CA GLU A 232 12.57 13.67 -22.02
C GLU A 232 12.30 15.19 -21.93
N GLY A 233 13.32 15.97 -21.55
CA GLY A 233 13.24 17.42 -21.46
C GLY A 233 12.18 17.92 -20.50
N TRP A 234 11.55 19.03 -20.90
CA TRP A 234 10.55 19.71 -20.07
C TRP A 234 9.27 18.90 -19.84
N ALA A 235 8.96 17.94 -20.73
CA ALA A 235 7.79 17.07 -20.59
C ALA A 235 7.83 16.25 -19.28
N PHE A 236 9.03 15.77 -18.89
CA PHE A 236 9.21 15.11 -17.61
C PHE A 236 8.95 16.04 -16.42
N VAL A 237 9.44 17.29 -16.47
CA VAL A 237 9.22 18.27 -15.38
C VAL A 237 7.73 18.59 -15.24
N GLN A 238 7.04 18.85 -16.35
CA GLN A 238 5.60 19.11 -16.36
C GLN A 238 4.81 17.91 -15.81
N GLY A 239 5.12 16.69 -16.29
CA GLY A 239 4.44 15.48 -15.87
C GLY A 239 4.71 15.16 -14.40
N PHE A 240 5.97 14.98 -14.02
CA PHE A 240 6.31 14.51 -12.70
C PHE A 240 6.20 15.59 -11.61
N PHE A 241 6.90 16.73 -11.76
CA PHE A 241 6.95 17.73 -10.69
C PHE A 241 5.67 18.57 -10.63
N LEU A 242 5.21 19.12 -11.76
CA LEU A 242 4.08 20.04 -11.72
C LEU A 242 2.75 19.30 -11.59
N LYS A 243 2.44 18.35 -12.48
CA LYS A 243 1.16 17.63 -12.48
C LYS A 243 1.03 16.66 -11.30
N HIS A 244 2.00 15.74 -11.13
CA HIS A 244 1.87 14.63 -10.19
C HIS A 244 2.38 14.92 -8.77
N ASN A 245 3.08 16.03 -8.53
CA ASN A 245 3.46 16.46 -7.17
C ASN A 245 2.72 17.73 -6.75
N VAL A 246 3.01 18.88 -7.37
CA VAL A 246 2.39 20.17 -6.99
C VAL A 246 0.88 20.16 -7.25
N GLY A 247 0.46 19.70 -8.44
CA GLY A 247 -0.96 19.64 -8.81
C GLY A 247 -1.81 18.75 -7.90
N ARG A 248 -1.23 17.65 -7.35
CA ARG A 248 -1.93 16.80 -6.37
C ARG A 248 -2.17 17.48 -5.03
N PHE A 249 -1.31 18.38 -4.63
CA PHE A 249 -1.49 19.13 -3.40
C PHE A 249 -2.53 20.25 -3.56
N GLY A 250 -2.45 21.02 -4.66
CA GLY A 250 -3.32 22.15 -4.92
C GLY A 250 -4.71 21.82 -5.47
N GLY A 251 -4.93 20.60 -5.98
CA GLY A 251 -6.17 20.21 -6.63
C GLY A 251 -6.50 18.73 -6.57
N THR A 252 -7.72 18.38 -6.97
CA THR A 252 -8.17 17.00 -7.05
C THR A 252 -7.77 16.40 -8.38
N LEU A 253 -6.87 15.40 -8.36
CA LEU A 253 -6.53 14.60 -9.54
C LEU A 253 -7.31 13.28 -9.53
N GLN A 254 -7.76 12.86 -10.72
CA GLN A 254 -8.43 11.57 -10.96
C GLN A 254 -9.68 11.32 -10.08
N GLY A 255 -10.36 12.39 -9.61
CA GLY A 255 -11.57 12.27 -8.80
C GLY A 255 -11.33 11.93 -7.32
N HIS A 256 -10.07 11.89 -6.84
CA HIS A 256 -9.74 11.59 -5.45
C HIS A 256 -9.88 12.80 -4.53
N ALA A 257 -11.08 13.38 -4.46
CA ALA A 257 -11.45 14.39 -3.47
C ALA A 257 -11.77 13.75 -2.13
N GLY A 258 -11.68 14.55 -1.05
CA GLY A 258 -12.08 14.08 0.29
C GLY A 258 -12.22 15.26 1.27
N SER A 259 -13.03 15.07 2.32
CA SER A 259 -13.16 16.03 3.41
C SER A 259 -11.86 16.11 4.24
N LEU A 260 -11.72 17.15 5.06
CA LEU A 260 -10.59 17.30 6.00
C LEU A 260 -10.49 16.12 6.98
N VAL A 261 -11.62 15.50 7.31
CA VAL A 261 -11.67 14.35 8.23
C VAL A 261 -11.50 12.99 7.53
N TYR A 262 -11.21 12.98 6.23
CA TYR A 262 -11.05 11.74 5.43
C TYR A 262 -10.10 10.72 6.07
N TYR A 263 -8.97 11.16 6.62
CA TYR A 263 -7.99 10.25 7.20
C TYR A 263 -8.36 9.71 8.58
N VAL A 264 -9.38 10.26 9.26
CA VAL A 264 -9.84 9.71 10.55
C VAL A 264 -10.34 8.26 10.38
N PRO A 265 -11.36 7.97 9.55
CA PRO A 265 -11.78 6.59 9.32
C PRO A 265 -10.68 5.74 8.66
N VAL A 266 -9.85 6.31 7.78
CA VAL A 266 -8.75 5.58 7.14
C VAL A 266 -7.74 5.05 8.16
N VAL A 267 -7.33 5.87 9.14
CA VAL A 267 -6.40 5.48 10.20
C VAL A 267 -7.04 4.43 11.13
N LEU A 268 -8.31 4.61 11.49
CA LEU A 268 -9.02 3.66 12.35
C LEU A 268 -9.16 2.28 11.69
N ILE A 269 -9.57 2.24 10.42
CA ILE A 269 -9.72 1.00 9.64
C ILE A 269 -8.36 0.39 9.31
N GLY A 270 -7.40 1.22 8.86
CA GLY A 270 -6.05 0.78 8.52
C GLY A 270 -5.27 0.21 9.70
N SER A 271 -5.64 0.60 10.93
CA SER A 271 -5.06 0.06 12.17
C SER A 271 -5.74 -1.23 12.66
N LEU A 272 -6.81 -1.71 12.02
CA LEU A 272 -7.43 -2.99 12.41
C LEU A 272 -6.40 -4.13 12.35
N PRO A 273 -6.44 -5.05 13.31
CA PRO A 273 -7.37 -5.16 14.45
C PRO A 273 -6.97 -4.32 15.68
N PHE A 274 -5.98 -3.46 15.60
CA PHE A 274 -5.35 -2.74 16.72
C PHE A 274 -5.89 -1.31 16.93
N THR A 275 -7.03 -0.98 16.40
CA THR A 275 -7.65 0.36 16.50
C THR A 275 -7.75 0.85 17.95
N THR A 276 -8.03 -0.05 18.89
CA THR A 276 -8.11 0.29 20.32
C THR A 276 -6.75 0.66 20.90
N LEU A 277 -5.64 0.04 20.42
CA LEU A 277 -4.29 0.45 20.80
C LEU A 277 -3.98 1.86 20.30
N LEU A 278 -4.35 2.16 19.06
CA LEU A 278 -4.21 3.50 18.50
C LEU A 278 -4.96 4.54 19.36
N ILE A 279 -6.24 4.29 19.66
CA ILE A 279 -7.04 5.16 20.52
C ILE A 279 -6.38 5.31 21.90
N ARG A 280 -5.82 4.24 22.45
CA ARG A 280 -5.09 4.28 23.72
C ARG A 280 -3.90 5.23 23.67
N VAL A 281 -3.09 5.22 22.63
CA VAL A 281 -1.98 6.18 22.44
C VAL A 281 -2.53 7.62 22.41
N LEU A 282 -3.58 7.86 21.62
CA LEU A 282 -4.19 9.20 21.48
C LEU A 282 -4.77 9.72 22.81
N THR A 283 -5.29 8.85 23.67
CA THR A 283 -5.75 9.25 25.01
C THR A 283 -4.61 9.52 26.00
N ARG A 284 -3.37 9.16 25.64
CA ARG A 284 -2.16 9.34 26.46
C ARG A 284 -1.19 10.36 25.88
N VAL A 285 -1.66 11.22 24.99
CA VAL A 285 -0.82 12.23 24.31
C VAL A 285 0.01 13.06 25.30
N ARG A 286 -0.53 13.42 26.47
CA ARG A 286 0.23 14.17 27.49
C ARG A 286 1.45 13.39 27.99
N GLU A 287 1.31 12.06 28.24
CA GLU A 287 2.42 11.20 28.67
C GLU A 287 3.46 11.06 27.55
N VAL A 288 2.99 10.79 26.32
CA VAL A 288 3.80 10.69 25.10
C VAL A 288 4.63 11.97 24.88
N TRP A 289 4.07 13.14 25.15
CA TRP A 289 4.70 14.44 24.91
C TRP A 289 5.87 14.75 25.84
N HIS A 290 5.95 14.12 27.02
CA HIS A 290 7.00 14.36 27.99
C HIS A 290 8.26 13.53 27.73
N ASP A 291 8.20 12.48 26.92
CA ASP A 291 9.34 11.68 26.51
C ASP A 291 9.79 12.09 25.11
N ASP A 292 11.08 12.39 24.94
CA ASP A 292 11.62 12.95 23.70
C ASP A 292 11.42 12.03 22.49
N LEU A 293 11.69 10.72 22.67
CA LEU A 293 11.52 9.74 21.61
C LEU A 293 10.05 9.58 21.24
N GLN A 294 9.18 9.43 22.25
CA GLN A 294 7.75 9.25 22.01
C GLN A 294 7.13 10.51 21.38
N CYS A 295 7.54 11.71 21.81
CA CYS A 295 7.16 12.97 21.20
C CYS A 295 7.59 13.04 19.72
N TYR A 296 8.82 12.66 19.40
CA TYR A 296 9.31 12.59 18.02
C TYR A 296 8.47 11.64 17.14
N LEU A 297 8.17 10.44 17.66
CA LEU A 297 7.33 9.46 16.97
C LEU A 297 5.89 9.97 16.76
N LEU A 298 5.33 10.66 17.75
CA LEU A 298 3.99 11.27 17.64
C LEU A 298 3.97 12.44 16.66
N LEU A 299 4.99 13.30 16.67
CA LEU A 299 5.14 14.41 15.71
C LEU A 299 5.21 13.91 14.28
N TRP A 300 5.91 12.80 14.04
CA TRP A 300 5.96 12.18 12.72
C TRP A 300 4.56 11.79 12.23
N PHE A 301 3.78 11.10 13.04
CA PHE A 301 2.38 10.81 12.69
C PHE A 301 1.55 12.07 12.49
N ALA A 302 1.62 13.01 13.43
CA ALA A 302 0.80 14.22 13.42
C ALA A 302 1.08 15.07 12.17
N PHE A 303 2.36 15.25 11.79
CA PHE A 303 2.72 15.97 10.59
C PHE A 303 2.11 15.32 9.34
N VAL A 304 2.32 14.03 9.16
CA VAL A 304 1.81 13.31 7.97
C VAL A 304 0.29 13.35 7.92
N PHE A 305 -0.38 13.13 9.05
CA PHE A 305 -1.84 13.18 9.14
C PHE A 305 -2.39 14.56 8.76
N VAL A 306 -1.83 15.63 9.32
CA VAL A 306 -2.27 17.00 9.04
C VAL A 306 -1.94 17.39 7.59
N PHE A 307 -0.72 17.14 7.15
CA PHE A 307 -0.27 17.49 5.80
C PHE A 307 -1.16 16.88 4.70
N PHE A 308 -1.44 15.58 4.78
CA PHE A 308 -2.30 14.94 3.78
C PHE A 308 -3.79 15.25 4.00
N SER A 309 -4.24 15.57 5.21
CA SER A 309 -5.61 16.07 5.42
C SER A 309 -5.86 17.40 4.72
N LEU A 310 -4.82 18.24 4.58
CA LEU A 310 -4.87 19.51 3.87
C LEU A 310 -4.66 19.38 2.35
N SER A 311 -4.13 18.23 1.87
CA SER A 311 -3.91 17.99 0.44
C SER A 311 -5.23 17.91 -0.34
N GLY A 312 -5.25 18.44 -1.57
CA GLY A 312 -6.39 18.36 -2.48
C GLY A 312 -6.71 16.93 -2.93
N THR A 313 -5.67 16.13 -3.23
CA THR A 313 -5.82 14.70 -3.60
C THR A 313 -5.56 13.81 -2.38
N LYS A 314 -6.53 12.95 -2.05
CA LYS A 314 -6.48 12.06 -0.89
C LYS A 314 -6.49 10.59 -1.31
N LEU A 315 -5.43 9.86 -0.95
CA LEU A 315 -5.36 8.40 -1.14
C LEU A 315 -5.15 7.74 0.24
N PRO A 316 -5.83 6.60 0.52
CA PRO A 316 -5.81 5.99 1.86
C PRO A 316 -4.40 5.68 2.37
N HIS A 317 -3.51 5.25 1.49
CA HIS A 317 -2.14 4.84 1.85
C HIS A 317 -1.20 6.00 2.21
N TYR A 318 -1.54 7.26 1.93
CA TYR A 318 -0.66 8.40 2.25
C TYR A 318 -0.42 8.57 3.76
N VAL A 319 -1.42 8.30 4.59
CA VAL A 319 -1.27 8.43 6.04
C VAL A 319 -0.29 7.39 6.63
N LEU A 320 -0.05 6.29 5.91
CA LEU A 320 0.86 5.23 6.38
C LEU A 320 2.33 5.69 6.46
N TYR A 321 2.72 6.73 5.71
CA TYR A 321 4.05 7.34 5.81
C TYR A 321 4.37 7.90 7.20
N GLY A 322 3.33 8.15 8.03
CA GLY A 322 3.46 8.58 9.43
C GLY A 322 3.18 7.50 10.47
N MET A 323 2.67 6.32 10.06
CA MET A 323 2.18 5.31 11.00
C MET A 323 3.28 4.51 11.71
N THR A 324 4.52 4.50 11.20
CA THR A 324 5.60 3.70 11.78
C THR A 324 5.84 4.03 13.26
N GLY A 325 5.90 5.31 13.60
CA GLY A 325 6.03 5.77 14.99
C GLY A 325 4.86 5.34 15.87
N MET A 326 3.64 5.36 15.32
CA MET A 326 2.44 4.94 16.05
C MET A 326 2.43 3.45 16.38
N PHE A 327 2.94 2.56 15.50
CA PHE A 327 3.04 1.13 15.82
C PHE A 327 3.97 0.86 17.00
N ILE A 328 5.07 1.61 17.13
CA ILE A 328 5.95 1.53 18.31
C ILE A 328 5.19 2.00 19.56
N LEU A 329 4.54 3.17 19.50
CA LEU A 329 3.76 3.71 20.61
C LEU A 329 2.60 2.77 21.01
N MET A 330 1.91 2.17 20.04
CA MET A 330 0.85 1.19 20.30
C MET A 330 1.37 -0.01 21.11
N ALA A 331 2.57 -0.50 20.82
CA ALA A 331 3.19 -1.58 21.58
C ALA A 331 3.62 -1.14 22.99
N VAL A 332 4.15 0.07 23.13
CA VAL A 332 4.53 0.65 24.43
C VAL A 332 3.32 0.74 25.36
N TYR A 333 2.18 1.19 24.84
CA TYR A 333 0.95 1.39 25.63
C TYR A 333 0.01 0.17 25.65
N ALA A 334 0.38 -0.95 25.02
CA ALA A 334 -0.45 -2.16 24.96
C ALA A 334 -0.78 -2.74 26.34
N SER A 335 0.18 -2.72 27.27
CA SER A 335 -0.03 -3.22 28.65
C SER A 335 -1.05 -2.41 29.46
N GLY A 336 -1.38 -1.20 29.02
CA GLY A 336 -2.38 -0.34 29.66
C GLY A 336 -3.84 -0.67 29.32
N LEU A 337 -4.09 -1.57 28.38
CA LEU A 337 -5.45 -2.02 28.06
C LEU A 337 -5.98 -2.97 29.12
N ARG A 338 -7.02 -2.55 29.85
CA ARG A 338 -7.64 -3.34 30.91
C ARG A 338 -8.89 -4.10 30.44
N SER A 339 -9.65 -3.53 29.51
CA SER A 339 -10.89 -4.10 29.02
C SER A 339 -10.69 -4.94 27.77
N ARG A 340 -10.90 -6.24 27.87
CA ARG A 340 -10.86 -7.19 26.75
C ARG A 340 -11.99 -6.93 25.75
N LEU A 341 -13.17 -6.56 26.25
CA LEU A 341 -14.32 -6.24 25.41
C LEU A 341 -14.00 -5.08 24.46
N TRP A 342 -13.54 -3.95 25.01
CA TRP A 342 -13.17 -2.81 24.17
C TRP A 342 -11.99 -3.09 23.24
N ALA A 343 -11.01 -3.86 23.70
CA ALA A 343 -9.84 -4.18 22.87
C ALA A 343 -10.19 -5.04 21.65
N LEU A 344 -11.09 -6.02 21.81
CA LEU A 344 -11.43 -6.99 20.77
C LEU A 344 -12.70 -6.63 20.00
N LEU A 345 -13.44 -5.58 20.43
CA LEU A 345 -14.65 -5.13 19.73
C LEU A 345 -14.40 -4.77 18.26
N PRO A 346 -13.35 -4.01 17.89
CA PRO A 346 -13.07 -3.72 16.47
C PRO A 346 -12.84 -4.98 15.64
N VAL A 347 -12.19 -5.98 16.21
CA VAL A 347 -11.95 -7.29 15.56
C VAL A 347 -13.26 -8.03 15.35
N LEU A 348 -14.11 -8.07 16.37
CA LEU A 348 -15.42 -8.71 16.27
C LEU A 348 -16.27 -8.03 15.20
N LEU A 349 -16.32 -6.70 15.21
CA LEU A 349 -17.05 -5.91 14.20
C LEU A 349 -16.53 -6.16 12.80
N PHE A 350 -15.22 -6.33 12.63
CA PHE A 350 -14.62 -6.69 11.34
C PHE A 350 -15.14 -8.06 10.83
N PHE A 351 -15.13 -9.11 11.65
CA PHE A 351 -15.63 -10.42 11.23
C PHE A 351 -17.16 -10.44 11.03
N VAL A 352 -17.91 -9.72 11.87
CA VAL A 352 -19.37 -9.55 11.68
C VAL A 352 -19.66 -8.79 10.38
N PHE A 353 -18.88 -7.75 10.06
CA PHE A 353 -18.98 -7.06 8.79
C PHE A 353 -18.71 -8.00 7.61
N LEU A 354 -17.70 -8.86 7.68
CA LEU A 354 -17.46 -9.87 6.64
C LEU A 354 -18.64 -10.82 6.49
N LEU A 355 -19.24 -11.29 7.58
CA LEU A 355 -20.43 -12.16 7.51
C LEU A 355 -21.63 -11.44 6.87
N ALA A 356 -21.79 -10.15 7.14
CA ALA A 356 -22.87 -9.34 6.59
C ALA A 356 -22.61 -8.83 5.16
N LEU A 357 -21.34 -8.87 4.68
CA LEU A 357 -20.93 -8.25 3.42
C LEU A 357 -21.73 -8.77 2.20
N PRO A 358 -22.03 -10.08 2.03
CA PRO A 358 -22.83 -10.53 0.90
C PRO A 358 -24.22 -9.88 0.87
N GLN A 359 -24.89 -9.83 2.03
CA GLN A 359 -26.22 -9.20 2.16
C GLN A 359 -26.14 -7.69 1.95
N LEU A 360 -25.09 -7.04 2.47
CA LEU A 360 -24.88 -5.61 2.26
C LEU A 360 -24.66 -5.28 0.78
N VAL A 361 -23.94 -6.11 0.04
CA VAL A 361 -23.77 -5.97 -1.41
C VAL A 361 -25.13 -6.08 -2.09
N GLU A 362 -25.93 -7.10 -1.81
CA GLU A 362 -27.25 -7.32 -2.40
C GLU A 362 -28.22 -6.15 -2.13
N VAL A 363 -28.32 -5.70 -0.88
CA VAL A 363 -29.17 -4.57 -0.49
C VAL A 363 -28.71 -3.24 -1.10
N SER A 364 -27.42 -3.10 -1.38
CA SER A 364 -26.85 -1.87 -1.98
C SER A 364 -27.06 -1.79 -3.49
N LEU A 365 -27.29 -2.91 -4.20
CA LEU A 365 -27.38 -2.96 -5.67
C LEU A 365 -28.32 -1.90 -6.28
N PRO A 366 -29.55 -1.68 -5.77
CA PRO A 366 -30.46 -0.69 -6.34
C PRO A 366 -29.94 0.77 -6.22
N ARG A 367 -29.02 1.00 -5.27
CA ARG A 367 -28.46 2.33 -4.99
C ARG A 367 -27.13 2.59 -5.73
N VAL A 368 -26.56 1.60 -6.40
CA VAL A 368 -25.32 1.75 -7.19
C VAL A 368 -25.67 2.49 -8.50
N PRO A 369 -25.19 3.74 -8.68
CA PRO A 369 -25.60 4.55 -9.83
C PRO A 369 -24.96 4.06 -11.15
N ASP A 370 -23.73 3.54 -11.08
CA ASP A 370 -22.97 3.10 -12.22
C ASP A 370 -23.39 1.68 -12.65
N ALA A 371 -23.92 1.54 -13.85
CA ALA A 371 -24.39 0.28 -14.41
C ALA A 371 -23.29 -0.81 -14.45
N TYR A 372 -22.04 -0.44 -14.70
CA TYR A 372 -20.90 -1.38 -14.68
C TYR A 372 -20.71 -2.00 -13.28
N TYR A 373 -20.65 -1.17 -12.25
CA TYR A 373 -20.49 -1.70 -10.88
C TYR A 373 -21.73 -2.47 -10.42
N ARG A 374 -22.92 -2.07 -10.87
CA ARG A 374 -24.16 -2.80 -10.57
C ARG A 374 -24.14 -4.19 -11.18
N GLU A 375 -23.74 -4.33 -12.45
CA GLU A 375 -23.62 -5.63 -13.13
C GLU A 375 -22.52 -6.49 -12.48
N ALA A 376 -21.34 -5.93 -12.21
CA ALA A 376 -20.27 -6.65 -11.53
C ALA A 376 -20.69 -7.17 -10.15
N LEU A 377 -21.39 -6.35 -9.36
CA LEU A 377 -21.84 -6.70 -8.01
C LEU A 377 -23.05 -7.64 -8.02
N SER A 378 -23.91 -7.62 -9.04
CA SER A 378 -25.05 -8.57 -9.14
C SER A 378 -24.58 -10.02 -9.25
N ASN A 379 -23.37 -10.24 -9.76
CA ASN A 379 -22.74 -11.55 -9.85
C ASN A 379 -21.88 -11.91 -8.62
N ALA A 380 -21.75 -11.01 -7.64
CA ALA A 380 -20.84 -11.17 -6.49
C ALA A 380 -21.16 -12.40 -5.65
N GLY A 381 -22.43 -12.78 -5.54
CA GLY A 381 -22.88 -13.94 -4.76
C GLY A 381 -22.17 -15.25 -5.13
N ARG A 382 -21.74 -15.40 -6.39
CA ARG A 382 -21.04 -16.60 -6.88
C ARG A 382 -19.62 -16.77 -6.31
N TYR A 383 -19.03 -15.69 -5.81
CA TYR A 383 -17.66 -15.68 -5.29
C TYR A 383 -17.60 -15.84 -3.77
N PHE A 384 -18.72 -15.66 -3.04
CA PHE A 384 -18.81 -15.92 -1.62
C PHE A 384 -18.98 -17.43 -1.37
N THR A 385 -17.86 -18.12 -1.27
CA THR A 385 -17.81 -19.57 -1.07
C THR A 385 -18.10 -19.97 0.38
N TRP A 386 -18.38 -21.24 0.62
CA TRP A 386 -18.49 -21.79 1.98
C TRP A 386 -17.25 -21.48 2.84
N GLY A 387 -16.05 -21.57 2.25
CA GLY A 387 -14.80 -21.23 2.96
C GLY A 387 -14.75 -19.78 3.45
N TYR A 388 -15.33 -18.84 2.71
CA TYR A 388 -15.46 -17.45 3.14
C TYR A 388 -16.30 -17.31 4.42
N PHE A 389 -17.48 -17.94 4.45
CA PHE A 389 -18.37 -17.91 5.62
C PHE A 389 -17.77 -18.64 6.83
N ALA A 390 -17.11 -19.79 6.59
CA ALA A 390 -16.42 -20.54 7.62
C ALA A 390 -15.29 -19.72 8.24
N PHE A 391 -14.49 -19.02 7.43
CA PHE A 391 -13.45 -18.11 7.91
C PHE A 391 -14.02 -16.97 8.75
N ALA A 392 -15.03 -16.26 8.24
CA ALA A 392 -15.59 -15.11 8.94
C ALA A 392 -16.30 -15.56 10.25
N GLY A 393 -17.02 -16.67 10.23
CA GLY A 393 -17.67 -17.26 11.39
C GLY A 393 -16.67 -17.76 12.45
N ALA A 394 -15.62 -18.48 12.02
CA ALA A 394 -14.55 -18.93 12.92
C ALA A 394 -13.79 -17.75 13.55
N GLY A 395 -13.51 -16.71 12.75
CA GLY A 395 -12.87 -15.48 13.25
C GLY A 395 -13.71 -14.77 14.32
N ALA A 396 -15.03 -14.66 14.11
CA ALA A 396 -15.96 -14.10 15.09
C ALA A 396 -16.01 -14.99 16.36
N ALA A 397 -16.09 -16.30 16.21
CA ALA A 397 -16.15 -17.26 17.32
C ALA A 397 -14.86 -17.22 18.17
N VAL A 398 -13.69 -17.23 17.53
CA VAL A 398 -12.38 -17.11 18.22
C VAL A 398 -12.29 -15.76 18.95
N THR A 399 -12.76 -14.67 18.33
CA THR A 399 -12.76 -13.34 18.97
C THR A 399 -13.67 -13.32 20.19
N LEU A 400 -14.88 -13.89 20.12
CA LEU A 400 -15.80 -14.02 21.25
C LEU A 400 -15.23 -14.89 22.38
N TRP A 401 -14.53 -15.96 22.01
CA TRP A 401 -13.81 -16.77 22.98
C TRP A 401 -12.70 -16.00 23.67
N PHE A 402 -11.89 -15.24 22.92
CA PHE A 402 -10.86 -14.37 23.49
C PHE A 402 -11.41 -13.27 24.39
N MET A 403 -12.61 -12.75 24.12
CA MET A 403 -13.28 -11.80 25.02
C MET A 403 -13.60 -12.41 26.39
N ARG A 404 -13.93 -13.72 26.44
CA ARG A 404 -14.23 -14.46 27.68
C ARG A 404 -12.98 -14.95 28.39
N ASP A 405 -11.98 -15.42 27.64
CA ASP A 405 -10.76 -15.98 28.21
C ASP A 405 -9.98 -14.95 29.05
N ARG A 406 -9.50 -15.37 30.24
CA ARG A 406 -8.71 -14.54 31.17
C ARG A 406 -7.25 -14.98 31.29
N ARG A 407 -6.85 -16.07 30.63
CA ARG A 407 -5.54 -16.71 30.79
C ARG A 407 -4.51 -16.15 29.81
N ILE A 408 -4.93 -15.88 28.57
CA ILE A 408 -4.06 -15.38 27.52
C ILE A 408 -3.92 -13.86 27.63
N GLU A 409 -2.69 -13.38 27.50
CA GLU A 409 -2.38 -11.94 27.46
C GLU A 409 -3.10 -11.24 26.31
N LEU A 410 -3.64 -10.03 26.56
CA LEU A 410 -4.46 -9.31 25.61
C LEU A 410 -3.70 -8.95 24.32
N ALA A 411 -2.42 -8.58 24.43
CA ALA A 411 -1.59 -8.29 23.26
C ALA A 411 -1.43 -9.53 22.35
N ARG A 412 -1.27 -10.72 22.93
CA ARG A 412 -1.22 -11.98 22.16
C ARG A 412 -2.53 -12.28 21.45
N LYS A 413 -3.68 -12.06 22.10
CA LYS A 413 -5.00 -12.22 21.47
C LYS A 413 -5.15 -11.34 20.23
N LEU A 414 -4.77 -10.06 20.36
CA LEU A 414 -4.83 -9.10 19.28
C LEU A 414 -3.89 -9.50 18.11
N VAL A 415 -2.66 -9.92 18.41
CA VAL A 415 -1.72 -10.36 17.36
C VAL A 415 -2.20 -11.64 16.68
N VAL A 416 -2.68 -12.63 17.43
CA VAL A 416 -3.23 -13.86 16.84
C VAL A 416 -4.44 -13.56 15.95
N THR A 417 -5.35 -12.69 16.39
CA THR A 417 -6.49 -12.27 15.55
C THR A 417 -6.05 -11.49 14.32
N GLY A 418 -4.99 -10.68 14.42
CA GLY A 418 -4.37 -10.01 13.28
C GLY A 418 -3.81 -11.00 12.25
N ILE A 419 -3.06 -12.01 12.71
CA ILE A 419 -2.53 -13.07 11.84
C ILE A 419 -3.69 -13.83 11.16
N LEU A 420 -4.70 -14.23 11.92
CA LEU A 420 -5.88 -14.90 11.36
C LEU A 420 -6.59 -14.03 10.32
N ALA A 421 -6.75 -12.72 10.61
CA ALA A 421 -7.38 -11.80 9.69
C ALA A 421 -6.60 -11.68 8.37
N THR A 422 -5.27 -11.47 8.42
CA THR A 422 -4.44 -11.31 7.21
C THR A 422 -4.36 -12.58 6.38
N LEU A 423 -4.23 -13.75 7.00
CA LEU A 423 -4.26 -15.04 6.30
C LEU A 423 -5.62 -15.27 5.65
N GLY A 424 -6.71 -15.02 6.38
CA GLY A 424 -8.05 -15.23 5.85
C GLY A 424 -8.47 -14.21 4.80
N ILE A 425 -8.04 -12.95 4.91
CA ILE A 425 -8.23 -11.97 3.84
C ILE A 425 -7.54 -12.48 2.57
N SER A 426 -6.29 -12.95 2.66
CA SER A 426 -5.56 -13.50 1.50
C SER A 426 -6.24 -14.73 0.89
N ALA A 427 -6.75 -15.65 1.73
CA ALA A 427 -7.29 -16.92 1.28
C ALA A 427 -8.76 -16.83 0.80
N PHE A 428 -9.57 -15.93 1.38
CA PHE A 428 -11.01 -15.95 1.19
C PHE A 428 -11.61 -14.61 0.72
N VAL A 429 -11.07 -13.46 1.16
CA VAL A 429 -11.63 -12.15 0.79
C VAL A 429 -11.04 -11.66 -0.55
N MET A 430 -9.72 -11.79 -0.73
CA MET A 430 -9.07 -11.38 -1.98
C MET A 430 -9.57 -12.14 -3.21
N PRO A 431 -9.85 -13.46 -3.18
CA PRO A 431 -10.47 -14.15 -4.29
C PRO A 431 -11.86 -13.62 -4.67
N VAL A 432 -12.67 -13.18 -3.70
CA VAL A 432 -13.97 -12.54 -3.97
C VAL A 432 -13.76 -11.23 -4.74
N ALA A 433 -12.93 -10.34 -4.22
CA ALA A 433 -12.64 -9.05 -4.87
C ALA A 433 -12.04 -9.25 -6.27
N ALA A 434 -11.10 -10.19 -6.41
CA ALA A 434 -10.46 -10.53 -7.68
C ALA A 434 -11.46 -11.09 -8.70
N GLY A 435 -12.32 -12.00 -8.28
CA GLY A 435 -13.33 -12.61 -9.14
C GLY A 435 -14.34 -11.61 -9.69
N ILE A 436 -14.72 -10.63 -8.87
CA ILE A 436 -15.64 -9.57 -9.28
C ILE A 436 -14.97 -8.57 -10.24
N GLN A 437 -13.76 -8.12 -9.94
CA GLN A 437 -13.17 -6.94 -10.59
C GLN A 437 -12.10 -7.27 -11.64
N GLN A 438 -11.21 -8.25 -11.36
CA GLN A 438 -9.99 -8.42 -12.16
C GLN A 438 -9.99 -9.67 -13.04
N GLU A 439 -10.66 -10.73 -12.62
CA GLU A 439 -10.76 -11.95 -13.40
C GLU A 439 -11.39 -11.73 -14.80
N PRO A 440 -12.44 -10.89 -14.96
CA PRO A 440 -12.98 -10.57 -16.28
C PRO A 440 -11.95 -9.94 -17.22
N ILE A 441 -11.09 -9.07 -16.71
CA ILE A 441 -10.03 -8.41 -17.49
C ILE A 441 -8.96 -9.43 -17.88
N ARG A 442 -8.52 -10.28 -16.92
CA ARG A 442 -7.53 -11.33 -17.17
C ARG A 442 -8.02 -12.37 -18.19
N GLU A 443 -9.28 -12.79 -18.09
CA GLU A 443 -9.88 -13.73 -19.05
C GLU A 443 -9.98 -13.12 -20.45
N ALA A 444 -10.45 -11.87 -20.57
CA ALA A 444 -10.53 -11.16 -21.85
C ALA A 444 -9.14 -11.06 -22.50
N ALA A 445 -8.10 -10.71 -21.73
CA ALA A 445 -6.73 -10.64 -22.19
C ALA A 445 -6.19 -12.01 -22.68
N ARG A 446 -6.49 -13.09 -21.96
CA ARG A 446 -6.11 -14.46 -22.35
C ARG A 446 -6.79 -14.88 -23.66
N ILE A 447 -8.07 -14.55 -23.84
CA ILE A 447 -8.81 -14.81 -25.09
C ILE A 447 -8.17 -14.02 -26.24
N ALA A 448 -7.90 -12.74 -26.03
CA ALA A 448 -7.24 -11.90 -27.04
C ALA A 448 -5.88 -12.46 -27.44
N ARG A 449 -5.07 -12.87 -26.47
CA ARG A 449 -3.74 -13.46 -26.69
C ARG A 449 -3.82 -14.80 -27.41
N SER A 450 -4.72 -15.72 -26.98
CA SER A 450 -4.84 -17.06 -27.56
C SER A 450 -5.33 -17.05 -29.00
N ARG A 451 -6.16 -16.05 -29.36
CA ARG A 451 -6.68 -15.86 -30.72
C ARG A 451 -5.85 -14.88 -31.56
N ASN A 452 -4.72 -14.40 -31.02
CA ASN A 452 -3.85 -13.40 -31.65
C ASN A 452 -4.62 -12.18 -32.19
N LEU A 453 -5.61 -11.69 -31.42
CA LEU A 453 -6.44 -10.54 -31.80
C LEU A 453 -5.64 -9.25 -31.61
N ASP A 454 -5.81 -8.27 -32.48
CA ASP A 454 -5.28 -6.93 -32.30
C ASP A 454 -6.30 -6.07 -31.57
N VAL A 455 -6.02 -5.74 -30.28
CA VAL A 455 -6.99 -5.14 -29.37
C VAL A 455 -6.62 -3.71 -29.04
N ILE A 456 -7.61 -2.83 -29.07
CA ILE A 456 -7.53 -1.47 -28.54
C ILE A 456 -8.35 -1.35 -27.26
N MET A 457 -7.95 -0.44 -26.39
CA MET A 457 -8.69 -0.09 -25.18
C MET A 457 -9.52 1.18 -25.44
N TRP A 458 -10.81 1.13 -25.12
CA TRP A 458 -11.70 2.28 -25.35
C TRP A 458 -12.47 2.64 -24.08
N ARG A 459 -12.24 3.87 -23.58
CA ARG A 459 -12.89 4.41 -22.37
C ARG A 459 -12.83 3.47 -21.17
N LEU A 460 -11.79 2.68 -21.12
CA LEU A 460 -11.43 1.77 -20.03
C LEU A 460 -9.99 2.09 -19.62
N ASN A 461 -9.71 2.10 -18.32
CA ASN A 461 -8.36 2.20 -17.79
C ASN A 461 -8.05 0.91 -17.04
N ALA A 462 -7.49 -0.08 -17.74
CA ALA A 462 -7.18 -1.41 -17.23
C ALA A 462 -5.80 -1.88 -17.71
N PRO A 463 -4.70 -1.27 -17.23
CA PRO A 463 -3.35 -1.61 -17.66
C PRO A 463 -2.99 -3.08 -17.42
N SER A 464 -3.59 -3.76 -16.43
CA SER A 464 -3.40 -5.18 -16.19
C SER A 464 -3.78 -6.03 -17.41
N PHE A 465 -4.71 -5.56 -18.26
CA PHE A 465 -5.04 -6.22 -19.52
C PHE A 465 -3.80 -6.41 -20.39
N SER A 466 -3.00 -5.35 -20.58
CA SER A 466 -1.77 -5.38 -21.39
C SER A 466 -0.74 -6.33 -20.83
N VAL A 467 -0.63 -6.44 -19.50
CA VAL A 467 0.27 -7.42 -18.85
C VAL A 467 -0.13 -8.86 -19.22
N TYR A 468 -1.42 -9.21 -19.10
CA TYR A 468 -1.91 -10.57 -19.41
C TYR A 468 -1.98 -10.85 -20.91
N TYR A 469 -2.23 -9.82 -21.71
CA TYR A 469 -2.22 -9.89 -23.15
C TYR A 469 -0.78 -10.06 -23.70
N GLY A 470 0.22 -9.49 -23.01
CA GLY A 470 1.64 -9.63 -23.32
C GLY A 470 2.18 -8.58 -24.29
N ARG A 471 1.40 -7.54 -24.60
CA ARG A 471 1.81 -6.39 -25.41
C ARG A 471 1.01 -5.14 -25.04
N PRO A 472 1.54 -3.92 -25.31
CA PRO A 472 0.83 -2.68 -25.06
C PRO A 472 -0.51 -2.63 -25.80
N THR A 473 -1.52 -2.08 -25.15
CA THR A 473 -2.86 -1.94 -25.72
C THR A 473 -3.18 -0.46 -25.88
N PRO A 474 -3.11 0.10 -27.09
CA PRO A 474 -3.30 1.54 -27.31
C PRO A 474 -4.73 1.96 -26.96
N SER A 475 -4.86 3.14 -26.34
CA SER A 475 -6.16 3.74 -26.01
C SER A 475 -6.55 4.76 -27.06
N ARG A 476 -7.60 4.47 -27.83
CA ARG A 476 -8.12 5.36 -28.89
C ARG A 476 -9.60 5.13 -29.17
N GLU A 477 -10.20 6.02 -29.93
CA GLU A 477 -11.56 5.85 -30.46
C GLU A 477 -11.61 4.66 -31.45
N PRO A 478 -12.67 3.84 -31.40
CA PRO A 478 -12.82 2.65 -32.24
C PRO A 478 -13.16 3.01 -33.69
N ARG A 479 -12.77 2.13 -34.62
CA ARG A 479 -13.10 2.15 -36.02
C ARG A 479 -13.71 0.83 -36.47
N PRO A 480 -14.47 0.77 -37.57
CA PRO A 480 -14.93 -0.50 -38.12
C PRO A 480 -13.77 -1.48 -38.35
N GLY A 481 -13.97 -2.73 -37.90
CA GLY A 481 -12.97 -3.79 -37.94
C GLY A 481 -12.11 -3.91 -36.69
N ASP A 482 -12.05 -2.90 -35.80
CA ASP A 482 -11.29 -2.95 -34.57
C ASP A 482 -11.87 -3.98 -33.58
N ILE A 483 -10.98 -4.60 -32.82
CA ILE A 483 -11.36 -5.38 -31.64
C ILE A 483 -11.12 -4.51 -30.41
N VAL A 484 -12.17 -4.32 -29.63
CA VAL A 484 -12.21 -3.32 -28.55
C VAL A 484 -12.48 -4.01 -27.21
N ILE A 485 -11.62 -3.72 -26.22
CA ILE A 485 -11.97 -3.98 -24.82
C ILE A 485 -12.57 -2.72 -24.19
N THR A 486 -13.74 -2.86 -23.57
CA THR A 486 -14.46 -1.76 -22.93
C THR A 486 -15.43 -2.26 -21.87
N LYS A 487 -16.18 -1.33 -21.24
CA LYS A 487 -17.30 -1.64 -20.35
C LYS A 487 -18.58 -1.85 -21.16
N ALA A 488 -19.37 -2.84 -20.83
CA ALA A 488 -20.62 -3.18 -21.55
C ALA A 488 -21.54 -1.95 -21.75
N ARG A 489 -21.67 -1.10 -20.74
CA ARG A 489 -22.46 0.14 -20.82
C ARG A 489 -22.00 1.12 -21.93
N ARG A 490 -20.74 1.03 -22.35
CA ARG A 490 -20.17 1.89 -23.38
C ARG A 490 -20.53 1.44 -24.80
N LEU A 491 -21.03 0.21 -24.96
CA LEU A 491 -21.44 -0.28 -26.30
C LEU A 491 -22.52 0.59 -26.93
N ALA A 492 -23.44 1.15 -26.14
CA ALA A 492 -24.44 2.10 -26.63
C ALA A 492 -23.88 3.44 -27.10
N GLU A 493 -22.62 3.74 -26.76
CA GLU A 493 -21.93 4.98 -27.13
C GLU A 493 -21.03 4.78 -28.38
N LEU A 494 -21.00 3.58 -28.99
CA LEU A 494 -20.27 3.32 -30.23
C LEU A 494 -20.85 4.20 -31.36
N PRO A 495 -20.01 5.01 -32.07
CA PRO A 495 -20.48 5.99 -33.04
C PRO A 495 -21.09 5.32 -34.28
N GLY A 496 -22.41 5.04 -34.26
CA GLY A 496 -23.12 4.54 -35.43
C GLY A 496 -22.72 3.12 -35.92
N TYR A 497 -21.87 2.41 -35.17
CA TYR A 497 -21.35 1.09 -35.55
C TYR A 497 -22.10 -0.01 -34.81
N GLY A 498 -22.28 -1.16 -35.49
CA GLY A 498 -22.65 -2.40 -34.87
C GLY A 498 -21.48 -3.05 -34.12
N HIS A 499 -21.74 -4.13 -33.41
CA HIS A 499 -20.68 -4.90 -32.76
C HIS A 499 -21.01 -6.39 -32.71
N GLU A 500 -19.99 -7.22 -32.83
CA GLU A 500 -20.03 -8.65 -32.59
C GLU A 500 -19.35 -8.97 -31.26
N LEU A 501 -20.08 -9.66 -30.37
CA LEU A 501 -19.59 -10.00 -29.03
C LEU A 501 -18.61 -11.18 -29.09
N ILE A 502 -17.38 -10.99 -28.60
CA ILE A 502 -16.34 -12.03 -28.47
C ILE A 502 -16.32 -12.59 -27.03
N TYR A 503 -16.47 -11.72 -26.04
CA TYR A 503 -16.45 -12.08 -24.61
C TYR A 503 -17.26 -11.06 -23.79
N SER A 504 -17.93 -11.55 -22.73
CA SER A 504 -18.64 -10.72 -21.75
C SER A 504 -18.63 -11.38 -20.37
N LYS A 505 -18.23 -10.64 -19.34
CA LYS A 505 -18.30 -11.05 -17.93
C LYS A 505 -18.25 -9.84 -17.02
N ASN A 506 -19.15 -9.77 -16.04
CA ASN A 506 -19.19 -8.72 -15.01
C ASN A 506 -19.05 -7.30 -15.57
N GLY A 507 -19.69 -7.01 -16.71
CA GLY A 507 -19.68 -5.70 -17.33
C GLY A 507 -18.39 -5.33 -18.11
N ILE A 508 -17.43 -6.25 -18.25
CA ILE A 508 -16.30 -6.15 -19.19
C ILE A 508 -16.65 -6.91 -20.45
N VAL A 509 -16.41 -6.30 -21.61
CA VAL A 509 -16.65 -6.89 -22.91
C VAL A 509 -15.46 -6.77 -23.85
N LEU A 510 -15.27 -7.79 -24.68
CA LEU A 510 -14.39 -7.77 -25.84
C LEU A 510 -15.30 -7.91 -27.07
N VAL A 511 -15.29 -6.93 -27.96
CA VAL A 511 -16.16 -6.88 -29.13
C VAL A 511 -15.39 -6.56 -30.39
N ARG A 512 -15.88 -7.05 -31.53
CA ARG A 512 -15.47 -6.59 -32.86
C ARG A 512 -16.43 -5.51 -33.32
N VAL A 513 -15.93 -4.37 -33.72
CA VAL A 513 -16.73 -3.26 -34.27
C VAL A 513 -17.07 -3.58 -35.73
N THR A 514 -18.36 -3.59 -36.06
CA THR A 514 -18.85 -3.82 -37.42
C THR A 514 -19.30 -2.49 -38.02
N GLY A 515 -19.16 -2.34 -39.34
CA GLY A 515 -19.59 -1.14 -40.05
C GLY A 515 -21.09 -1.01 -40.17
#